data_c9ab296c0e3d657658d2400ef307c327
#
_entry.id   c9ab296c0e3d657658d2400ef307c327
#
_cell.length_a   1.000
_cell.length_b   1.000
_cell.length_c   1.000
_cell.angle_alpha   90.00
_cell.angle_beta   90.00
_cell.angle_gamma   90.00
#
_symmetry.space_group_name_H-M   'P 1'
#
loop_
_entity.id
_entity.type
_entity.pdbx_description
1 polymer ?
#
loop_
_entity_poly.entity_id
_entity_poly.type
_entity_poly.pdbx_seq_one_letter_code
_entity_poly.pdbx_strand_id
1 'polypeptide(L)'
;MTRTPHPRRILICAAQVPFARGGAEYLVEGLRDALLAHGHQVDVVSLPFSWHPAPRILESALAWRLVNVADVCGVPVDQIICTKFPSYLARHPRKVVWLVHQLRQAYDWYGTPLSDLGNMPQDRAVREAI
;
A
#
# COMPACT_ATOMS: atom_id res chain seq x y z
N MET A 1 24.83 -7.28 -24.97
CA MET A 1 25.23 -7.53 -23.56
C MET A 1 24.27 -6.85 -22.62
N THR A 2 23.51 -7.64 -21.92
CA THR A 2 22.53 -7.11 -20.97
C THR A 2 23.25 -6.61 -19.72
N ARG A 3 23.07 -5.34 -19.44
CA ARG A 3 23.65 -4.74 -18.25
C ARG A 3 22.86 -5.21 -17.04
N THR A 4 23.51 -5.93 -16.11
CA THR A 4 22.89 -6.31 -14.87
C THR A 4 22.68 -5.04 -14.04
N PRO A 5 21.44 -4.70 -13.67
CA PRO A 5 21.21 -3.53 -12.83
C PRO A 5 21.89 -3.71 -11.49
N HIS A 6 22.39 -2.61 -10.92
CA HIS A 6 22.97 -2.65 -9.59
C HIS A 6 21.90 -3.11 -8.58
N PRO A 7 22.27 -3.97 -7.62
CA PRO A 7 21.35 -4.37 -6.58
C PRO A 7 20.82 -3.15 -5.82
N ARG A 8 19.50 -3.13 -5.58
CA ARG A 8 18.84 -2.07 -4.82
C ARG A 8 18.18 -2.66 -3.60
N ARG A 9 18.06 -1.85 -2.58
CA ARG A 9 17.24 -2.17 -1.41
C ARG A 9 15.84 -1.63 -1.66
N ILE A 10 14.89 -2.52 -1.79
CA ILE A 10 13.52 -2.19 -2.18
C ILE A 10 12.57 -2.65 -1.08
N LEU A 11 11.69 -1.75 -0.64
CA LEU A 11 10.57 -2.11 0.22
C LEU A 11 9.29 -2.11 -0.60
N ILE A 12 8.56 -3.20 -0.51
CA ILE A 12 7.21 -3.29 -1.06
C ILE A 12 6.25 -2.92 0.07
N CYS A 13 5.49 -1.85 -0.13
CA CYS A 13 4.54 -1.36 0.86
C CYS A 13 3.15 -1.92 0.55
N ALA A 14 2.63 -2.73 1.44
CA ALA A 14 1.37 -3.43 1.24
C ALA A 14 0.44 -3.24 2.42
N ALA A 15 -0.76 -2.75 2.15
CA ALA A 15 -1.82 -2.73 3.16
C ALA A 15 -2.42 -4.13 3.25
N GLN A 16 -2.56 -4.65 4.45
CA GLN A 16 -3.07 -6.00 4.68
C GLN A 16 -4.30 -5.95 5.57
N VAL A 17 -5.35 -6.62 5.12
CA VAL A 17 -6.52 -6.87 5.98
C VAL A 17 -6.22 -8.13 6.80
N PRO A 18 -6.16 -8.04 8.13
CA PRO A 18 -5.90 -9.21 8.96
C PRO A 18 -6.89 -10.33 8.70
N PHE A 19 -6.41 -11.56 8.74
CA PHE A 19 -7.16 -12.80 8.52
C PHE A 19 -7.69 -13.00 7.09
N ALA A 20 -7.38 -12.09 6.17
CA ALA A 20 -7.79 -12.21 4.77
C ALA A 20 -6.56 -12.39 3.88
N ARG A 21 -6.65 -13.32 2.94
CA ARG A 21 -5.67 -13.47 1.85
C ARG A 21 -6.42 -13.57 0.53
N GLY A 22 -5.85 -12.93 -0.47
CA GLY A 22 -6.44 -12.92 -1.80
C GLY A 22 -5.41 -12.63 -2.87
N GLY A 23 -5.87 -12.23 -4.04
CA GLY A 23 -5.00 -11.98 -5.19
C GLY A 23 -3.95 -10.91 -4.94
N ALA A 24 -4.26 -9.89 -4.15
CA ALA A 24 -3.31 -8.81 -3.85
C ALA A 24 -2.10 -9.34 -3.07
N GLU A 25 -2.30 -10.22 -2.10
CA GLU A 25 -1.22 -10.80 -1.31
C GLU A 25 -0.34 -11.70 -2.18
N TYR A 26 -0.93 -12.48 -3.07
CA TYR A 26 -0.18 -13.32 -4.01
C TYR A 26 0.62 -12.48 -5.01
N LEU A 27 0.08 -11.35 -5.47
CA LEU A 27 0.81 -10.44 -6.34
C LEU A 27 2.03 -9.84 -5.64
N VAL A 28 1.89 -9.45 -4.38
CA VAL A 28 3.00 -8.92 -3.59
C VAL A 28 4.10 -9.97 -3.42
N GLU A 29 3.73 -11.19 -3.09
CA GLU A 29 4.68 -12.29 -2.96
C GLU A 29 5.40 -12.57 -4.27
N GLY A 30 4.67 -12.60 -5.38
CA GLY A 30 5.25 -12.79 -6.71
C GLY A 30 6.20 -11.67 -7.10
N LEU A 31 5.85 -10.44 -6.80
CA LEU A 31 6.72 -9.29 -7.05
C LEU A 31 8.00 -9.38 -6.23
N ARG A 32 7.88 -9.70 -4.94
CA ARG A 32 9.04 -9.89 -4.08
C ARG A 32 9.97 -10.96 -4.64
N ASP A 33 9.42 -12.11 -4.99
CA ASP A 33 10.21 -13.24 -5.50
C ASP A 33 10.91 -12.89 -6.82
N ALA A 34 10.23 -12.17 -7.70
CA ALA A 34 10.81 -11.73 -8.98
C ALA A 34 11.97 -10.76 -8.76
N LEU A 35 11.80 -9.80 -7.86
CA LEU A 35 12.85 -8.82 -7.57
C LEU A 35 14.05 -9.48 -6.90
N LEU A 36 13.82 -10.43 -5.98
CA LEU A 36 14.90 -11.21 -5.39
C LEU A 36 15.65 -12.02 -6.44
N ALA A 37 14.93 -12.61 -7.40
CA ALA A 37 15.55 -13.36 -8.49
C ALA A 37 16.43 -12.49 -9.39
N HIS A 38 16.12 -11.19 -9.47
CA HIS A 38 16.92 -10.22 -10.22
C HIS A 38 18.09 -9.64 -9.41
N GLY A 39 18.33 -10.14 -8.22
CA GLY A 39 19.50 -9.78 -7.42
C GLY A 39 19.31 -8.60 -6.47
N HIS A 40 18.08 -8.12 -6.29
CA HIS A 40 17.80 -7.03 -5.35
C HIS A 40 17.61 -7.57 -3.93
N GLN A 41 17.84 -6.70 -2.95
CA GLN A 41 17.42 -6.93 -1.58
C GLN A 41 15.98 -6.41 -1.45
N VAL A 42 15.06 -7.28 -1.06
CA VAL A 42 13.63 -6.93 -1.04
C VAL A 42 13.00 -7.42 0.25
N ASP A 43 12.19 -6.57 0.84
CA ASP A 43 11.33 -6.96 1.95
C ASP A 43 9.97 -6.31 1.79
N VAL A 44 9.00 -6.80 2.54
CA VAL A 44 7.63 -6.32 2.50
C VAL A 44 7.30 -5.65 3.83
N VAL A 45 6.85 -4.41 3.75
CA VAL A 45 6.30 -3.69 4.90
C VAL A 45 4.79 -3.74 4.80
N SER A 46 4.15 -4.39 5.76
CA SER A 46 2.69 -4.50 5.81
C SER A 46 2.17 -3.78 7.04
N LEU A 47 1.17 -2.92 6.83
CA LEU A 47 0.42 -2.32 7.94
C LEU A 47 -1.02 -2.79 7.83
N PRO A 48 -1.67 -3.05 8.98
CA PRO A 48 -3.07 -3.47 8.96
C PRO A 48 -3.97 -2.41 8.35
N PHE A 49 -4.92 -2.84 7.55
CA PHE A 49 -5.93 -1.97 6.98
C PHE A 49 -7.31 -2.41 7.47
N SER A 50 -8.09 -1.46 7.97
CA SER A 50 -9.47 -1.68 8.36
C SER A 50 -10.35 -0.64 7.68
N TRP A 51 -11.45 -1.10 7.07
CA TRP A 51 -12.39 -0.20 6.41
C TRP A 51 -13.65 0.05 7.25
N HIS A 52 -13.79 -0.62 8.39
CA HIS A 52 -14.98 -0.48 9.22
C HIS A 52 -14.61 -0.35 10.69
N PRO A 53 -15.17 0.62 11.42
CA PRO A 53 -16.01 1.72 10.91
C PRO A 53 -15.23 2.69 10.02
N ALA A 54 -15.92 3.50 9.22
CA ALA A 54 -15.32 4.36 8.20
C ALA A 54 -14.12 5.20 8.68
N PRO A 55 -14.12 5.79 9.89
CA PRO A 55 -12.95 6.54 10.38
C PRO A 55 -11.65 5.73 10.45
N ARG A 56 -11.73 4.40 10.55
CA ARG A 56 -10.54 3.52 10.51
C ARG A 56 -9.75 3.64 9.22
N ILE A 57 -10.42 4.01 8.13
CA ILE A 57 -9.76 4.24 6.84
C ILE A 57 -8.74 5.39 6.98
N LEU A 58 -9.13 6.48 7.63
CA LEU A 58 -8.22 7.62 7.84
C LEU A 58 -7.08 7.27 8.78
N GLU A 59 -7.33 6.47 9.81
CA GLU A 59 -6.27 6.01 10.71
C GLU A 59 -5.23 5.18 9.94
N SER A 60 -5.68 4.28 9.09
CA SER A 60 -4.80 3.46 8.26
C SER A 60 -4.00 4.33 7.29
N ALA A 61 -4.64 5.31 6.68
CA ALA A 61 -3.98 6.25 5.78
C ALA A 61 -2.89 7.05 6.50
N LEU A 62 -3.20 7.55 7.70
CA LEU A 62 -2.25 8.33 8.50
C LEU A 62 -1.06 7.47 8.91
N ALA A 63 -1.28 6.20 9.25
CA ALA A 63 -0.20 5.30 9.62
C ALA A 63 0.85 5.20 8.50
N TRP A 64 0.40 5.09 7.25
CA TRP A 64 1.31 5.06 6.10
C TRP A 64 2.04 6.37 5.88
N ARG A 65 1.40 7.50 6.17
CA ARG A 65 2.07 8.81 6.07
C ARG A 65 3.16 8.99 7.11
N LEU A 66 3.05 8.35 8.26
CA LEU A 66 3.95 8.53 9.39
C LEU A 66 5.06 7.47 9.44
N VAL A 67 4.87 6.32 8.77
CA VAL A 67 5.88 5.27 8.82
C VAL A 67 7.15 5.69 8.10
N ASN A 68 8.30 5.38 8.69
CA ASN A 68 9.58 5.63 8.04
C ASN A 68 9.92 4.47 7.11
N VAL A 69 9.98 4.76 5.82
CA VAL A 69 10.42 3.81 4.80
C VAL A 69 11.65 4.31 4.03
N ALA A 70 12.26 5.39 4.52
CA ALA A 70 13.44 5.97 3.88
C ALA A 70 14.72 5.21 4.23
N ASP A 71 14.78 4.66 5.44
CA ASP A 71 15.91 3.85 5.89
C ASP A 71 15.46 2.81 6.90
N VAL A 72 16.28 1.78 7.06
CA VAL A 72 16.08 0.77 8.10
C VAL A 72 17.34 0.72 8.94
N CYS A 73 17.22 1.14 10.19
CA CYS A 73 18.36 1.17 11.13
C CYS A 73 19.58 1.91 10.55
N GLY A 74 19.33 3.03 9.88
CA GLY A 74 20.38 3.86 9.28
C GLY A 74 20.87 3.41 7.92
N VAL A 75 20.38 2.29 7.39
CA VAL A 75 20.73 1.82 6.04
C VAL A 75 19.66 2.31 5.07
N PRO A 76 20.03 3.12 4.04
CA PRO A 76 19.06 3.69 3.14
C PRO A 76 18.28 2.63 2.35
N VAL A 77 16.99 2.91 2.13
CA VAL A 77 16.13 2.18 1.20
C VAL A 77 16.19 2.92 -0.13
N ASP A 78 16.55 2.23 -1.20
CA ASP A 78 16.73 2.87 -2.51
C ASP A 78 15.41 3.21 -3.18
N GLN A 79 14.39 2.40 -2.97
CA GLN A 79 13.12 2.56 -3.66
C GLN A 79 12.00 1.88 -2.89
N ILE A 80 10.78 2.45 -2.95
CA ILE A 80 9.59 1.75 -2.47
C ILE A 80 8.63 1.50 -3.62
N ILE A 81 7.93 0.38 -3.53
CA ILE A 81 6.86 0.01 -4.47
C ILE A 81 5.58 -0.13 -3.65
N CYS A 82 4.59 0.69 -3.95
CA CYS A 82 3.32 0.70 -3.24
C CYS A 82 2.25 0.04 -4.11
N THR A 83 1.41 -0.79 -3.52
CA THR A 83 0.51 -1.64 -4.30
C THR A 83 -0.93 -1.15 -4.33
N LYS A 84 -1.49 -0.76 -3.19
CA LYS A 84 -2.89 -0.32 -3.11
C LYS A 84 -3.06 0.69 -1.99
N PHE A 85 -4.22 1.35 -1.98
CA PHE A 85 -4.58 2.24 -0.89
C PHE A 85 -4.59 1.47 0.46
N PRO A 86 -4.07 2.00 1.54
CA PRO A 86 -3.43 3.33 1.65
C PRO A 86 -1.90 3.30 1.56
N SER A 87 -1.28 2.21 1.12
CA SER A 87 0.17 2.06 1.13
C SER A 87 0.89 3.12 0.29
N TYR A 88 0.28 3.60 -0.78
CA TYR A 88 0.90 4.61 -1.63
C TYR A 88 0.97 6.00 -0.97
N LEU A 89 0.44 6.16 0.25
CA LEU A 89 0.63 7.37 1.03
C LEU A 89 1.97 7.43 1.74
N ALA A 90 2.72 6.33 1.78
CA ALA A 90 4.07 6.31 2.31
C ALA A 90 4.96 7.29 1.53
N ARG A 91 5.91 7.92 2.24
CA ARG A 91 6.76 8.96 1.67
C ARG A 91 8.12 8.39 1.30
N HIS A 92 8.52 8.58 0.05
CA HIS A 92 9.86 8.24 -0.41
C HIS A 92 10.17 9.00 -1.69
N PRO A 93 11.40 9.50 -1.90
CA PRO A 93 11.75 10.22 -3.12
C PRO A 93 11.72 9.35 -4.39
N ARG A 94 11.84 8.03 -4.23
CA ARG A 94 11.76 7.08 -5.35
C ARG A 94 10.62 6.10 -5.12
N LYS A 95 9.43 6.59 -5.22
CA LYS A 95 8.21 5.82 -5.03
C LYS A 95 7.62 5.43 -6.38
N VAL A 96 7.39 4.13 -6.56
CA VAL A 96 6.63 3.58 -7.68
C VAL A 96 5.31 3.06 -7.13
N VAL A 97 4.22 3.40 -7.79
CA VAL A 97 2.90 2.88 -7.42
C VAL A 97 2.50 1.86 -8.48
N TRP A 98 2.40 0.61 -8.05
CA TRP A 98 1.82 -0.47 -8.85
C TRP A 98 0.40 -0.68 -8.34
N LEU A 99 -0.52 0.10 -8.86
CA LEU A 99 -1.88 0.15 -8.37
C LEU A 99 -2.66 -1.09 -8.81
N VAL A 100 -2.97 -1.94 -7.83
CA VAL A 100 -3.78 -3.13 -8.08
C VAL A 100 -5.24 -2.73 -8.27
N HIS A 101 -5.76 -1.85 -7.41
CA HIS A 101 -7.09 -1.28 -7.53
C HIS A 101 -7.22 -0.04 -6.64
N GLN A 102 -8.19 0.82 -6.96
CA GLN A 102 -8.56 1.94 -6.11
C GLN A 102 -9.38 1.46 -4.91
N LEU A 103 -9.56 2.33 -3.93
CA LEU A 103 -10.50 2.06 -2.84
C LEU A 103 -11.93 2.17 -3.39
N ARG A 104 -12.52 1.04 -3.73
CA ARG A 104 -13.79 0.99 -4.45
C ARG A 104 -14.95 1.59 -3.69
N GLN A 105 -14.95 1.46 -2.35
CA GLN A 105 -15.97 2.08 -1.51
C GLN A 105 -16.03 3.59 -1.68
N ALA A 106 -14.89 4.23 -1.91
CA ALA A 106 -14.81 5.69 -2.05
C ALA A 106 -15.08 6.19 -3.46
N TYR A 107 -14.77 5.40 -4.48
CA TYR A 107 -14.83 5.84 -5.88
C TYR A 107 -15.91 5.15 -6.69
N ASP A 108 -15.83 3.83 -6.82
CA ASP A 108 -16.72 3.09 -7.73
C ASP A 108 -18.07 2.79 -7.10
N TRP A 109 -18.10 2.46 -5.82
CA TRP A 109 -19.31 1.98 -5.15
C TRP A 109 -19.91 2.96 -4.15
N TYR A 110 -19.34 4.19 -4.03
CA TYR A 110 -19.84 5.18 -3.08
C TYR A 110 -21.32 5.47 -3.33
N GLY A 111 -22.11 5.38 -2.26
CA GLY A 111 -23.56 5.58 -2.33
C GLY A 111 -24.34 4.37 -2.82
N THR A 112 -23.68 3.24 -3.11
CA THR A 112 -24.37 1.99 -3.50
C THR A 112 -24.39 1.01 -2.33
N PRO A 113 -25.26 -0.04 -2.38
CA PRO A 113 -25.27 -1.08 -1.33
C PRO A 113 -23.97 -1.85 -1.21
N LEU A 114 -23.09 -1.78 -2.22
CA LEU A 114 -21.79 -2.47 -2.20
C LEU A 114 -20.72 -1.69 -1.44
N SER A 115 -20.99 -0.42 -1.11
CA SER A 115 -20.05 0.43 -0.39
C SER A 115 -20.34 0.43 1.10
N ASP A 116 -19.29 0.34 1.90
CA ASP A 116 -19.38 0.56 3.35
C ASP A 116 -19.44 2.04 3.72
N LEU A 117 -19.15 2.94 2.77
CA LEU A 117 -19.28 4.37 2.93
C LEU A 117 -20.68 4.78 2.49
N GLY A 118 -21.52 5.13 3.45
CA GLY A 118 -22.90 5.50 3.20
C GLY A 118 -23.09 7.01 3.07
N ASN A 119 -24.32 7.45 3.35
CA ASN A 119 -24.71 8.86 3.26
C ASN A 119 -24.60 9.60 4.61
N MET A 120 -24.05 8.96 5.63
CA MET A 120 -23.81 9.61 6.91
C MET A 120 -22.76 10.70 6.78
N PRO A 121 -22.86 11.81 7.53
CA PRO A 121 -21.86 12.89 7.41
C PRO A 121 -20.43 12.44 7.64
N GLN A 122 -20.21 11.51 8.58
CA GLN A 122 -18.87 10.96 8.85
C GLN A 122 -18.31 10.18 7.66
N ASP A 123 -19.16 9.43 6.97
CA ASP A 123 -18.73 8.65 5.80
C ASP A 123 -18.38 9.57 4.64
N ARG A 124 -19.13 10.61 4.46
CA ARG A 124 -18.88 11.62 3.42
C ARG A 124 -17.57 12.35 3.69
N ALA A 125 -17.30 12.71 4.95
CA ALA A 125 -16.05 13.34 5.33
C ALA A 125 -14.84 12.43 5.07
N VAL A 126 -14.96 11.14 5.36
CA VAL A 126 -13.90 10.16 5.06
C VAL A 126 -13.64 10.09 3.57
N ARG A 127 -14.69 10.00 2.77
CA ARG A 127 -14.55 9.93 1.31
C ARG A 127 -13.88 11.18 0.73
N GLU A 128 -14.24 12.35 1.22
CA GLU A 128 -13.66 13.61 0.73
C GLU A 128 -12.18 13.73 1.12
N ALA A 129 -11.77 13.14 2.24
CA ALA A 129 -10.39 13.19 2.71
C ALA A 129 -9.47 12.21 1.92
N ILE A 130 -10.04 11.20 1.26
CA ILE A 130 -9.28 10.25 0.46
C ILE A 130 -8.94 10.84 -0.91
#